data_9744646d7a770d58bde0d00423119049
#
_entry.id   9744646d7a770d58bde0d00423119049
#
_cell.length_a   1.000
_cell.length_b   1.000
_cell.length_c   1.000
_cell.angle_alpha   90.00
_cell.angle_beta   90.00
_cell.angle_gamma   90.00
#
_symmetry.space_group_name_H-M   'P 1'
#
loop_
_entity.id
_entity.type
_entity.pdbx_description
1 polymer ?
#
loop_
_entity_poly.entity_id
_entity_poly.type
_entity_poly.pdbx_seq_one_letter_code
_entity_poly.pdbx_strand_id
1 'polypeptide(L)'
;GWQGRRGGRYNAIQTNDKFPDMKELSEQVHAMGLKLGIYSSPWIGTYAAHIGSYSDNPDGENQWIKDGNHNENFRYEKPGGNYWQDRKEMYRHGAYSFVEADARQWADWQIDYLKYDWNPNDLYHVKEMHDALRATDRDIVYSISNSAPYADAPLWVEYTDCWRTTGDIRDTWKSISSIGFEQQRWAPFCGPG
;
A
#
# COMPACT_ATOMS: atom_id res chain seq x y z
N GLY A 1 1.65 12.38 3.82
CA GLY A 1 2.19 11.06 3.98
C GLY A 1 3.69 11.02 3.70
N TRP A 2 4.25 9.84 3.60
CA TRP A 2 5.69 9.61 3.41
C TRP A 2 6.11 9.55 1.94
N GLN A 3 5.19 9.23 1.05
CA GLN A 3 5.48 8.91 -0.35
C GLN A 3 5.95 10.12 -1.15
N GLY A 4 6.96 9.89 -1.96
CA GLY A 4 7.47 10.74 -3.01
C GLY A 4 7.25 10.09 -4.40
N ARG A 5 8.19 10.29 -5.31
CA ARG A 5 8.21 9.68 -6.64
C ARG A 5 8.79 8.27 -6.61
N ARG A 6 8.64 7.54 -7.70
CA ARG A 6 9.41 6.32 -7.93
C ARG A 6 10.85 6.66 -8.28
N GLY A 7 11.78 5.84 -7.86
CA GLY A 7 13.20 6.01 -8.06
C GLY A 7 14.03 5.00 -7.30
N GLY A 8 15.28 5.36 -7.01
CA GLY A 8 16.20 4.49 -6.30
C GLY A 8 16.56 3.22 -7.08
N ARG A 9 17.18 2.27 -6.41
CA ARG A 9 17.69 1.05 -7.03
C ARG A 9 16.61 0.26 -7.77
N TYR A 10 15.43 0.12 -7.16
CA TYR A 10 14.35 -0.74 -7.68
C TYR A 10 13.31 0.03 -8.49
N ASN A 11 13.43 1.32 -8.65
CA ASN A 11 12.36 2.17 -9.16
C ASN A 11 11.05 2.08 -8.35
N ALA A 12 11.19 1.75 -7.09
CA ALA A 12 10.12 1.71 -6.10
C ALA A 12 9.71 3.12 -5.65
N ILE A 13 8.60 3.22 -4.91
CA ILE A 13 8.19 4.48 -4.28
C ILE A 13 9.26 4.91 -3.28
N GLN A 14 9.85 6.07 -3.51
CA GLN A 14 10.78 6.70 -2.58
C GLN A 14 10.05 7.59 -1.57
N THR A 15 10.77 7.99 -0.55
CA THR A 15 10.29 8.95 0.43
C THR A 15 10.28 10.37 -0.11
N ASN A 16 9.58 11.26 0.58
CA ASN A 16 9.62 12.70 0.34
C ASN A 16 10.55 13.40 1.35
N ASP A 17 10.69 14.72 1.21
CA ASP A 17 11.59 15.54 2.03
C ASP A 17 11.29 15.51 3.54
N LYS A 18 10.09 15.05 3.94
CA LYS A 18 9.73 14.88 5.36
C LYS A 18 10.33 13.63 5.99
N PHE A 19 10.71 12.67 5.16
CA PHE A 19 11.27 11.39 5.54
C PHE A 19 12.50 11.11 4.66
N PRO A 20 13.59 11.87 4.80
CA PRO A 20 14.71 11.83 3.87
C PRO A 20 15.43 10.48 3.85
N ASP A 21 15.42 9.76 4.96
CA ASP A 21 15.98 8.40 5.08
C ASP A 21 15.05 7.51 5.88
N MET A 22 14.31 6.63 5.18
CA MET A 22 13.36 5.70 5.82
C MET A 22 14.09 4.57 6.54
N LYS A 23 15.25 4.17 6.05
CA LYS A 23 16.03 3.12 6.69
C LYS A 23 16.60 3.59 8.03
N GLU A 24 17.18 4.78 8.06
CA GLU A 24 17.64 5.39 9.30
C GLU A 24 16.50 5.57 10.30
N LEU A 25 15.33 6.03 9.85
CA LEU A 25 14.14 6.12 10.70
C LEU A 25 13.75 4.76 11.28
N SER A 26 13.76 3.72 10.46
CA SER A 26 13.47 2.35 10.89
C SER A 26 14.44 1.86 11.97
N GLU A 27 15.73 2.08 11.74
CA GLU A 27 16.78 1.74 12.71
C GLU A 27 16.62 2.47 14.05
N GLN A 28 16.27 3.75 14.01
CA GLN A 28 16.01 4.55 15.22
C GLN A 28 14.77 4.03 15.97
N VAL A 29 13.69 3.67 15.26
CA VAL A 29 12.47 3.10 15.85
C VAL A 29 12.79 1.73 16.49
N HIS A 30 13.56 0.90 15.81
CA HIS A 30 13.99 -0.41 16.32
C HIS A 30 14.87 -0.28 17.55
N ALA A 31 15.76 0.71 17.58
CA ALA A 31 16.59 0.98 18.75
C ALA A 31 15.78 1.35 20.02
N MET A 32 14.56 1.84 19.84
CA MET A 32 13.60 2.07 20.93
C MET A 32 12.79 0.82 21.32
N GLY A 33 13.05 -0.33 20.69
CA GLY A 33 12.27 -1.56 20.88
C GLY A 33 10.90 -1.56 20.22
N LEU A 34 10.66 -0.66 19.28
CA LEU A 34 9.41 -0.53 18.54
C LEU A 34 9.52 -1.07 17.12
N LYS A 35 8.39 -1.17 16.42
CA LYS A 35 8.26 -1.59 15.02
C LYS A 35 7.77 -0.43 14.17
N LEU A 36 8.23 -0.36 12.92
CA LEU A 36 7.82 0.69 11.97
C LEU A 36 6.89 0.14 10.89
N GLY A 37 5.73 0.77 10.75
CA GLY A 37 4.77 0.48 9.68
C GLY A 37 4.62 1.62 8.68
N ILE A 38 4.31 1.26 7.45
CA ILE A 38 3.97 2.19 6.39
C ILE A 38 2.63 1.84 5.75
N TYR A 39 2.11 2.73 4.92
CA TYR A 39 0.96 2.42 4.06
C TYR A 39 1.34 2.59 2.59
N SER A 40 0.71 1.81 1.72
CA SER A 40 0.82 1.91 0.28
C SER A 40 -0.44 1.39 -0.42
N SER A 41 -0.40 1.21 -1.71
CA SER A 41 -1.50 0.71 -2.53
C SER A 41 -0.95 -0.05 -3.74
N PRO A 42 -1.77 -0.84 -4.46
CA PRO A 42 -1.35 -1.57 -5.65
C PRO A 42 -1.17 -0.69 -6.90
N TRP A 43 -1.29 0.61 -6.77
CA TRP A 43 -1.30 1.52 -7.90
C TRP A 43 0.12 1.88 -8.37
N ILE A 44 0.26 2.16 -9.66
CA ILE A 44 1.51 2.66 -10.23
C ILE A 44 1.81 4.10 -9.81
N GLY A 45 0.80 4.90 -9.56
CA GLY A 45 0.92 6.23 -8.97
C GLY A 45 1.16 6.20 -7.47
N THR A 46 1.36 7.34 -6.86
CA THR A 46 1.60 7.48 -5.43
C THR A 46 0.56 8.38 -4.76
N TYR A 47 0.39 8.24 -3.45
CA TYR A 47 -0.46 9.14 -2.66
C TYR A 47 0.02 10.60 -2.65
N ALA A 48 1.23 10.86 -3.12
CA ALA A 48 1.77 12.21 -3.32
C ALA A 48 1.37 12.83 -4.67
N ALA A 49 0.41 12.21 -5.38
CA ALA A 49 -0.07 12.63 -6.71
C ALA A 49 0.99 12.55 -7.81
N HIS A 50 2.01 11.72 -7.65
CA HIS A 50 2.90 11.37 -8.76
C HIS A 50 2.23 10.31 -9.62
N ILE A 51 1.92 10.67 -10.84
CA ILE A 51 1.16 9.86 -11.79
C ILE A 51 2.12 9.00 -12.61
N GLY A 52 1.66 7.79 -12.91
CA GLY A 52 2.39 6.90 -13.81
C GLY A 52 3.68 6.36 -13.21
N SER A 53 4.51 5.84 -14.07
CA SER A 53 5.73 5.12 -13.74
C SER A 53 6.99 5.92 -13.99
N TYR A 54 6.92 7.23 -13.95
CA TYR A 54 8.11 8.05 -14.05
C TYR A 54 9.04 7.78 -12.87
N SER A 55 10.29 7.48 -13.19
CA SER A 55 11.34 7.27 -12.22
C SER A 55 12.45 8.30 -12.38
N ASP A 56 13.02 8.72 -11.26
CA ASP A 56 14.20 9.57 -11.23
C ASP A 56 15.51 8.79 -11.54
N ASN A 57 15.41 7.45 -11.62
CA ASN A 57 16.54 6.60 -11.97
C ASN A 57 16.27 5.77 -13.24
N PRO A 58 16.61 6.30 -14.42
CA PRO A 58 16.40 5.58 -15.69
C PRO A 58 17.25 4.31 -15.82
N ASP A 59 18.30 4.17 -15.03
CA ASP A 59 19.23 3.03 -15.04
C ASP A 59 18.96 2.04 -13.91
N GLY A 60 17.90 2.25 -13.13
CA GLY A 60 17.49 1.35 -12.07
C GLY A 60 17.00 0.00 -12.60
N GLU A 61 16.88 -0.95 -11.69
CA GLU A 61 16.24 -2.24 -11.97
C GLU A 61 14.78 -2.02 -12.43
N ASN A 62 14.15 -3.02 -12.99
CA ASN A 62 12.79 -2.95 -13.52
C ASN A 62 12.66 -2.09 -14.79
N GLN A 63 13.19 -2.60 -15.86
CA GLN A 63 13.31 -1.88 -17.15
C GLN A 63 11.98 -1.51 -17.81
N TRP A 64 10.87 -2.17 -17.44
CA TRP A 64 9.55 -1.83 -17.98
C TRP A 64 9.11 -0.38 -17.73
N ILE A 65 9.75 0.32 -16.81
CA ILE A 65 9.58 1.76 -16.64
C ILE A 65 10.01 2.50 -17.92
N LYS A 66 11.06 2.03 -18.58
CA LYS A 66 11.55 2.57 -19.84
C LYS A 66 10.61 2.30 -21.02
N ASP A 67 9.79 1.25 -20.92
CA ASP A 67 8.89 0.80 -21.97
C ASP A 67 7.51 1.46 -21.93
N GLY A 68 7.37 2.56 -21.19
CA GLY A 68 6.14 3.34 -21.18
C GLY A 68 5.01 2.76 -20.34
N ASN A 69 5.32 2.06 -19.26
CA ASN A 69 4.30 1.62 -18.28
C ASN A 69 3.67 2.78 -17.50
N HIS A 70 3.45 3.88 -18.17
CA HIS A 70 2.85 5.08 -17.62
C HIS A 70 1.55 5.39 -18.34
N ASN A 71 0.64 5.99 -17.62
CA ASN A 71 -0.59 6.48 -18.21
C ASN A 71 -0.45 7.97 -18.47
N GLU A 72 0.06 8.34 -19.65
CA GLU A 72 0.26 9.72 -20.06
C GLU A 72 -1.03 10.54 -20.14
N ASN A 73 -2.18 9.85 -20.24
CA ASN A 73 -3.48 10.50 -20.36
C ASN A 73 -3.99 11.07 -19.02
N PHE A 74 -3.33 10.75 -17.92
CA PHE A 74 -3.71 11.22 -16.59
C PHE A 74 -2.72 12.25 -16.06
N ARG A 75 -2.81 13.46 -16.59
CA ARG A 75 -2.23 14.63 -15.92
C ARG A 75 -3.27 15.17 -14.94
N TYR A 76 -2.88 15.29 -13.69
CA TYR A 76 -3.67 15.98 -12.68
C TYR A 76 -3.63 17.49 -12.91
N GLU A 77 -4.38 17.96 -13.90
CA GLU A 77 -4.46 19.37 -14.27
C GLU A 77 -5.91 19.82 -14.49
N LYS A 78 -6.86 19.28 -13.75
CA LYS A 78 -8.21 19.85 -13.75
C LYS A 78 -8.48 20.58 -12.45
N PRO A 79 -8.31 21.91 -12.40
CA PRO A 79 -8.90 22.70 -11.34
C PRO A 79 -10.42 22.50 -11.37
N GLY A 80 -11.01 22.00 -10.29
CA GLY A 80 -12.46 21.85 -10.15
C GLY A 80 -13.02 20.44 -10.46
N GLY A 81 -12.20 19.45 -10.76
CA GLY A 81 -12.63 18.05 -10.88
C GLY A 81 -13.00 17.42 -9.52
N ASN A 82 -13.77 16.34 -9.56
CA ASN A 82 -14.03 15.55 -8.36
C ASN A 82 -12.77 14.79 -7.96
N TYR A 83 -12.03 15.33 -6.99
CA TYR A 83 -10.76 14.82 -6.51
C TYR A 83 -10.73 13.29 -6.30
N TRP A 84 -11.81 12.68 -5.83
CA TRP A 84 -11.87 11.25 -5.57
C TRP A 84 -12.09 10.40 -6.82
N GLN A 85 -12.84 10.88 -7.79
CA GLN A 85 -13.04 10.18 -9.07
C GLN A 85 -11.80 10.30 -9.94
N ASP A 86 -11.24 11.50 -10.05
CA ASP A 86 -10.01 11.75 -10.79
C ASP A 86 -8.85 10.99 -10.19
N ARG A 87 -8.80 10.88 -8.85
CA ARG A 87 -7.80 10.12 -8.13
C ARG A 87 -7.86 8.62 -8.41
N LYS A 88 -9.05 8.02 -8.50
CA LYS A 88 -9.20 6.60 -8.86
C LYS A 88 -8.65 6.28 -10.25
N GLU A 89 -8.79 7.21 -11.17
CA GLU A 89 -8.27 7.05 -12.53
C GLU A 89 -6.76 7.30 -12.63
N MET A 90 -6.24 8.26 -11.87
CA MET A 90 -4.81 8.55 -11.76
C MET A 90 -3.98 7.38 -11.26
N TYR A 91 -4.57 6.55 -10.42
CA TYR A 91 -3.89 5.44 -9.75
C TYR A 91 -4.13 4.10 -10.42
N ARG A 92 -4.65 4.09 -11.65
CA ARG A 92 -4.83 2.83 -12.36
C ARG A 92 -3.53 2.08 -12.57
N HIS A 93 -3.68 0.78 -12.63
CA HIS A 93 -2.62 -0.15 -12.93
C HIS A 93 -2.14 0.06 -14.36
N GLY A 94 -0.83 0.07 -14.57
CA GLY A 94 -0.24 0.02 -15.89
C GLY A 94 -0.21 -1.42 -16.44
N ALA A 95 0.47 -1.60 -17.57
CA ALA A 95 0.70 -2.92 -18.14
C ALA A 95 1.56 -3.82 -17.22
N TYR A 96 2.34 -3.23 -16.34
CA TYR A 96 3.23 -3.91 -15.41
C TYR A 96 2.98 -3.44 -13.98
N SER A 97 3.20 -4.34 -13.01
CA SER A 97 3.10 -4.05 -11.59
C SER A 97 4.45 -3.58 -11.03
N PHE A 98 4.40 -2.71 -10.02
CA PHE A 98 5.57 -2.31 -9.23
C PHE A 98 5.64 -3.00 -7.87
N VAL A 99 4.76 -3.93 -7.61
CA VAL A 99 4.56 -4.57 -6.30
C VAL A 99 5.85 -5.22 -5.79
N GLU A 100 6.55 -5.97 -6.63
CA GLU A 100 7.83 -6.58 -6.25
C GLU A 100 8.91 -5.54 -5.95
N ALA A 101 8.99 -4.48 -6.77
CA ALA A 101 9.94 -3.39 -6.56
C ALA A 101 9.70 -2.69 -5.22
N ASP A 102 8.43 -2.41 -4.92
CA ASP A 102 8.02 -1.76 -3.68
C ASP A 102 8.30 -2.66 -2.47
N ALA A 103 7.94 -3.95 -2.53
CA ALA A 103 8.21 -4.92 -1.45
C ALA A 103 9.71 -5.04 -1.13
N ARG A 104 10.56 -5.15 -2.16
CA ARG A 104 12.02 -5.19 -2.00
C ARG A 104 12.56 -3.93 -1.36
N GLN A 105 12.08 -2.76 -1.77
CA GLN A 105 12.48 -1.49 -1.17
C GLN A 105 12.09 -1.40 0.30
N TRP A 106 10.90 -1.86 0.66
CA TRP A 106 10.44 -1.85 2.06
C TRP A 106 11.21 -2.84 2.93
N ALA A 107 11.59 -3.98 2.37
CA ALA A 107 12.47 -4.92 3.06
C ALA A 107 13.87 -4.31 3.32
N ASP A 108 14.45 -3.61 2.33
CA ASP A 108 15.73 -2.91 2.49
C ASP A 108 15.65 -1.78 3.53
N TRP A 109 14.49 -1.12 3.66
CA TRP A 109 14.23 -0.12 4.69
C TRP A 109 13.91 -0.72 6.06
N GLN A 110 13.85 -2.04 6.17
CA GLN A 110 13.52 -2.74 7.41
C GLN A 110 12.12 -2.43 7.95
N ILE A 111 11.14 -2.24 7.07
CA ILE A 111 9.73 -2.05 7.45
C ILE A 111 9.18 -3.33 8.06
N ASP A 112 8.33 -3.21 9.09
CA ASP A 112 7.75 -4.34 9.83
C ASP A 112 6.26 -4.53 9.55
N TYR A 113 5.58 -3.52 9.04
CA TYR A 113 4.13 -3.56 8.83
C TYR A 113 3.74 -2.77 7.59
N LEU A 114 2.90 -3.36 6.75
CA LEU A 114 2.30 -2.72 5.59
C LEU A 114 0.78 -2.60 5.75
N LYS A 115 0.25 -1.38 5.80
CA LYS A 115 -1.16 -1.11 5.51
C LYS A 115 -1.33 -0.93 4.01
N TYR A 116 -1.96 -1.89 3.34
CA TYR A 116 -2.23 -1.81 1.91
C TYR A 116 -3.58 -1.14 1.69
N ASP A 117 -3.53 0.14 1.35
CA ASP A 117 -4.65 1.08 1.50
C ASP A 117 -5.31 1.39 0.15
N TRP A 118 -6.25 0.56 -0.24
CA TRP A 118 -7.10 0.79 -1.42
C TRP A 118 -8.50 0.20 -1.22
N ASN A 119 -9.42 0.52 -2.12
CA ASN A 119 -10.80 0.02 -2.11
C ASN A 119 -11.37 0.03 -3.56
N PRO A 120 -12.11 -1.00 -3.98
CA PRO A 120 -12.38 -2.24 -3.23
C PRO A 120 -11.15 -3.13 -3.15
N ASN A 121 -11.02 -3.86 -2.02
CA ASN A 121 -10.02 -4.93 -1.94
C ASN A 121 -10.43 -6.06 -2.89
N ASP A 122 -9.50 -6.52 -3.69
CA ASP A 122 -9.67 -7.64 -4.61
C ASP A 122 -8.56 -8.67 -4.43
N LEU A 123 -8.88 -9.91 -4.67
CA LEU A 123 -7.99 -11.03 -4.43
C LEU A 123 -6.70 -10.97 -5.27
N TYR A 124 -6.80 -10.48 -6.52
CA TYR A 124 -5.64 -10.41 -7.39
C TYR A 124 -4.52 -9.56 -6.79
N HIS A 125 -4.83 -8.33 -6.40
CA HIS A 125 -3.85 -7.41 -5.84
C HIS A 125 -3.42 -7.79 -4.40
N VAL A 126 -4.33 -8.40 -3.63
CA VAL A 126 -3.97 -8.94 -2.31
C VAL A 126 -2.92 -10.03 -2.47
N LYS A 127 -3.18 -11.01 -3.34
CA LYS A 127 -2.26 -12.12 -3.58
C LYS A 127 -0.93 -11.67 -4.18
N GLU A 128 -0.96 -10.77 -5.15
CA GLU A 128 0.23 -10.22 -5.78
C GLU A 128 1.18 -9.59 -4.74
N MET A 129 0.65 -8.77 -3.83
CA MET A 129 1.46 -8.19 -2.76
C MET A 129 1.89 -9.24 -1.72
N HIS A 130 1.03 -10.20 -1.36
CA HIS A 130 1.41 -11.31 -0.49
C HIS A 130 2.63 -12.05 -1.04
N ASP A 131 2.57 -12.46 -2.31
CA ASP A 131 3.64 -13.20 -2.96
C ASP A 131 4.94 -12.38 -3.00
N ALA A 132 4.83 -11.09 -3.30
CA ALA A 132 5.98 -10.18 -3.32
C ALA A 132 6.62 -9.99 -1.94
N LEU A 133 5.82 -9.85 -0.88
CA LEU A 133 6.33 -9.75 0.49
C LEU A 133 7.01 -11.06 0.92
N ARG A 134 6.39 -12.20 0.63
CA ARG A 134 6.97 -13.54 0.94
C ARG A 134 8.24 -13.85 0.14
N ALA A 135 8.44 -13.21 -1.00
CA ALA A 135 9.67 -13.32 -1.78
C ALA A 135 10.83 -12.47 -1.22
N THR A 136 10.58 -11.62 -0.23
CA THR A 136 11.63 -10.90 0.49
C THR A 136 12.14 -11.72 1.66
N ASP A 137 13.37 -11.46 2.12
CA ASP A 137 13.94 -12.10 3.30
C ASP A 137 13.47 -11.46 4.63
N ARG A 138 12.35 -10.71 4.59
CA ARG A 138 11.84 -9.98 5.75
C ARG A 138 10.40 -10.35 6.06
N ASP A 139 10.14 -10.58 7.34
CA ASP A 139 8.80 -10.77 7.87
C ASP A 139 8.12 -9.40 8.03
N ILE A 140 7.17 -9.11 7.15
CA ILE A 140 6.39 -7.87 7.13
C ILE A 140 4.92 -8.22 7.35
N VAL A 141 4.35 -7.74 8.46
CA VAL A 141 2.92 -7.91 8.74
C VAL A 141 2.09 -7.22 7.66
N TYR A 142 1.25 -7.99 6.99
CA TYR A 142 0.45 -7.52 5.87
C TYR A 142 -1.00 -7.28 6.24
N SER A 143 -1.43 -6.03 6.16
CA SER A 143 -2.78 -5.57 6.51
C SER A 143 -3.48 -4.94 5.31
N ILE A 144 -4.65 -5.44 4.94
CA ILE A 144 -5.49 -4.79 3.92
C ILE A 144 -6.50 -3.84 4.53
N SER A 145 -6.83 -2.79 3.76
CA SER A 145 -7.63 -1.67 4.24
C SER A 145 -9.13 -1.86 3.99
N ASN A 146 -9.86 -0.93 4.43
CA ASN A 146 -11.28 -0.57 4.31
C ASN A 146 -12.25 -1.64 3.76
N SER A 147 -13.14 -2.08 4.64
CA SER A 147 -14.34 -2.84 4.27
C SER A 147 -14.03 -4.10 3.44
N ALA A 148 -13.04 -4.87 3.88
CA ALA A 148 -12.74 -6.15 3.24
C ALA A 148 -14.03 -6.99 3.08
N PRO A 149 -14.32 -7.49 1.87
CA PRO A 149 -15.53 -8.26 1.62
C PRO A 149 -15.61 -9.49 2.53
N TYR A 150 -16.70 -9.62 3.29
CA TYR A 150 -16.90 -10.74 4.22
C TYR A 150 -16.96 -12.09 3.49
N ALA A 151 -17.50 -12.13 2.29
CA ALA A 151 -17.59 -13.35 1.49
C ALA A 151 -16.22 -13.98 1.20
N ASP A 152 -15.17 -13.15 1.17
CA ASP A 152 -13.81 -13.57 0.86
C ASP A 152 -12.95 -13.76 2.13
N ALA A 153 -13.57 -13.76 3.32
CA ALA A 153 -12.86 -13.88 4.60
C ALA A 153 -11.88 -15.08 4.68
N PRO A 154 -12.22 -16.28 4.16
CA PRO A 154 -11.25 -17.39 4.12
C PRO A 154 -9.98 -17.06 3.32
N LEU A 155 -10.09 -16.26 2.25
CA LEU A 155 -8.95 -15.85 1.43
C LEU A 155 -8.12 -14.78 2.14
N TRP A 156 -8.77 -13.91 2.92
CA TRP A 156 -8.03 -12.94 3.73
C TRP A 156 -7.18 -13.62 4.80
N VAL A 157 -7.68 -14.69 5.42
CA VAL A 157 -6.90 -15.52 6.36
C VAL A 157 -5.69 -16.16 5.68
N GLU A 158 -5.83 -16.57 4.41
CA GLU A 158 -4.74 -17.22 3.66
C GLU A 158 -3.65 -16.22 3.23
N TYR A 159 -4.04 -15.02 2.80
CA TYR A 159 -3.12 -14.09 2.14
C TYR A 159 -2.76 -12.85 2.96
N THR A 160 -3.35 -12.63 4.13
CA THR A 160 -3.07 -11.45 4.95
C THR A 160 -2.97 -11.80 6.43
N ASP A 161 -2.23 -11.00 7.19
CA ASP A 161 -2.13 -11.18 8.63
C ASP A 161 -3.28 -10.48 9.36
N CYS A 162 -3.83 -9.42 8.78
CA CYS A 162 -5.02 -8.73 9.31
C CYS A 162 -5.73 -7.89 8.23
N TRP A 163 -6.98 -7.53 8.51
CA TRP A 163 -7.78 -6.68 7.61
C TRP A 163 -8.77 -5.79 8.36
N ARG A 164 -9.17 -4.73 7.71
CA ARG A 164 -10.23 -3.87 8.21
C ARG A 164 -11.59 -4.35 7.72
N THR A 165 -12.48 -4.54 8.66
CA THR A 165 -13.83 -5.08 8.44
C THR A 165 -14.85 -4.01 8.02
N THR A 166 -14.52 -2.74 8.22
CA THR A 166 -15.42 -1.60 7.97
C THR A 166 -14.67 -0.40 7.35
N GLY A 167 -15.42 0.64 6.99
CA GLY A 167 -14.87 1.96 6.68
C GLY A 167 -14.31 2.67 7.91
N ASP A 168 -13.96 3.95 7.72
CA ASP A 168 -13.38 4.77 8.79
C ASP A 168 -14.38 5.07 9.91
N ILE A 169 -13.89 4.95 11.15
CA ILE A 169 -14.64 5.34 12.32
C ILE A 169 -14.69 6.88 12.44
N ARG A 170 -15.82 7.39 12.91
CA ARG A 170 -16.00 8.81 13.20
C ARG A 170 -16.19 9.00 14.71
N ASP A 171 -15.80 10.16 15.24
CA ASP A 171 -15.99 10.52 16.63
C ASP A 171 -17.48 10.85 16.93
N THR A 172 -18.30 9.81 16.83
CA THR A 172 -19.72 9.82 17.21
C THR A 172 -20.08 8.46 17.82
N TRP A 173 -20.93 8.45 18.85
CA TRP A 173 -21.40 7.21 19.47
C TRP A 173 -22.01 6.24 18.45
N LYS A 174 -22.77 6.76 17.50
CA LYS A 174 -23.37 5.93 16.43
C LYS A 174 -22.29 5.21 15.60
N SER A 175 -21.22 5.89 15.22
CA SER A 175 -20.13 5.29 14.47
C SER A 175 -19.34 4.28 15.30
N ILE A 176 -19.02 4.65 16.53
CA ILE A 176 -18.27 3.78 17.45
C ILE A 176 -19.06 2.49 17.76
N SER A 177 -20.34 2.62 18.11
CA SER A 177 -21.16 1.46 18.47
C SER A 177 -21.45 0.53 17.29
N SER A 178 -21.79 1.09 16.12
CA SER A 178 -22.09 0.28 14.92
C SER A 178 -20.86 -0.41 14.34
N ILE A 179 -19.69 0.16 14.50
CA ILE A 179 -18.44 -0.45 14.03
C ILE A 179 -17.87 -1.39 15.09
N GLY A 180 -17.75 -0.94 16.34
CA GLY A 180 -17.06 -1.69 17.39
C GLY A 180 -17.83 -2.94 17.85
N PHE A 181 -19.16 -2.86 17.98
CA PHE A 181 -19.96 -3.94 18.57
C PHE A 181 -20.54 -4.95 17.56
N GLU A 182 -20.48 -4.66 16.26
CA GLU A 182 -21.04 -5.55 15.23
C GLU A 182 -19.97 -6.43 14.55
N GLN A 183 -18.87 -6.73 15.25
CA GLN A 183 -17.75 -7.51 14.70
C GLN A 183 -17.88 -9.03 14.91
N GLN A 184 -18.90 -9.48 15.64
CA GLN A 184 -19.03 -10.89 16.04
C GLN A 184 -19.01 -11.88 14.86
N ARG A 185 -19.53 -11.48 13.71
CA ARG A 185 -19.51 -12.33 12.51
C ARG A 185 -18.10 -12.70 12.03
N TRP A 186 -17.10 -11.89 12.38
CA TRP A 186 -15.70 -12.11 11.99
C TRP A 186 -14.96 -13.06 12.95
N ALA A 187 -15.55 -13.37 14.12
CA ALA A 187 -14.92 -14.22 15.12
C ALA A 187 -14.37 -15.56 14.59
N PRO A 188 -15.03 -16.26 13.64
CA PRO A 188 -14.50 -17.51 13.07
C PRO A 188 -13.17 -17.35 12.32
N PHE A 189 -12.82 -16.12 11.94
CA PHE A 189 -11.62 -15.80 11.17
C PHE A 189 -10.56 -15.09 12.01
N CYS A 190 -10.79 -14.96 13.32
CA CYS A 190 -9.83 -14.38 14.26
C CYS A 190 -9.02 -15.50 14.90
N GLY A 191 -7.71 -15.34 14.96
CA GLY A 191 -6.82 -16.29 15.59
C GLY A 191 -5.41 -15.73 15.70
N PRO A 192 -4.50 -16.44 16.37
CA PRO A 192 -3.09 -16.15 16.23
C PRO A 192 -2.69 -16.39 14.78
N GLY A 193 -2.01 -15.41 14.18
CA GLY A 193 -1.50 -15.49 12.81
C GLY A 193 -0.43 -16.55 12.66
#